data_0ec3fe009f1bd0a034065a475a1a6530
#
_entry.id   0ec3fe009f1bd0a034065a475a1a6530
#
_cell.length_a   1.000
_cell.length_b   1.000
_cell.length_c   1.000
_cell.angle_alpha   90.00
_cell.angle_beta   90.00
_cell.angle_gamma   90.00
#
_symmetry.space_group_name_H-M   'P 1'
#
loop_
_entity.id
_entity.type
_entity.pdbx_description
1 polymer ?
#
loop_
_entity_poly.entity_id
_entity_poly.type
_entity_poly.pdbx_seq_one_letter_code
_entity_poly.pdbx_strand_id
1 'polypeptide(L)'
;MEAILGLIIGILLTIGVIVYMRFQQSKKLANSQSVILLDKVKSVCKFITVEGDFAEIYHYQDVKQKFLKLITSKKKALVVVNAKAYIGFDLSKVEMEANSNTKTIVLQNFPEAEVLSIDTTLDYYDKKDGYFNKFEANDLTDLQNEAKIHIKDKIPESGLYQAAQKEALEAILLIENIVQTIGWKLDYGSLKIEDKDQNLLE
;
A
#
# COMPACT_ATOMS: atom_id res chain seq x y z
N MET A 1 -45.74 -55.65 -4.86
CA MET A 1 -45.55 -54.45 -4.01
C MET A 1 -44.08 -54.19 -3.70
N GLU A 2 -43.28 -55.23 -3.47
CA GLU A 2 -41.81 -55.10 -3.18
C GLU A 2 -41.00 -54.45 -4.27
N ALA A 3 -41.28 -54.75 -5.53
CA ALA A 3 -40.54 -54.14 -6.65
C ALA A 3 -40.76 -52.62 -6.77
N ILE A 4 -41.94 -52.11 -6.46
CA ILE A 4 -42.25 -50.66 -6.46
C ILE A 4 -41.55 -49.97 -5.31
N LEU A 5 -41.49 -50.60 -4.14
CA LEU A 5 -40.81 -50.09 -2.96
C LEU A 5 -39.30 -50.01 -3.18
N GLY A 6 -38.70 -51.02 -3.82
CA GLY A 6 -37.30 -50.98 -4.20
C GLY A 6 -36.95 -49.88 -5.20
N LEU A 7 -37.83 -49.61 -6.18
CA LEU A 7 -37.66 -48.54 -7.15
C LEU A 7 -37.72 -47.14 -6.50
N ILE A 8 -38.62 -46.95 -5.56
CA ILE A 8 -38.74 -45.67 -4.80
C ILE A 8 -37.44 -45.43 -3.98
N ILE A 9 -36.96 -46.48 -3.26
CA ILE A 9 -35.71 -46.36 -2.48
C ILE A 9 -34.53 -46.06 -3.36
N GLY A 10 -34.43 -46.70 -4.53
CA GLY A 10 -33.34 -46.45 -5.52
C GLY A 10 -33.34 -44.99 -6.01
N ILE A 11 -34.52 -44.43 -6.32
CA ILE A 11 -34.65 -43.02 -6.75
C ILE A 11 -34.24 -42.06 -5.62
N LEU A 12 -34.67 -42.29 -4.39
CA LEU A 12 -34.31 -41.44 -3.24
C LEU A 12 -32.82 -41.49 -2.95
N LEU A 13 -32.17 -42.65 -3.05
CA LEU A 13 -30.73 -42.77 -2.90
C LEU A 13 -29.96 -42.03 -4.00
N THR A 14 -30.37 -42.16 -5.27
CA THR A 14 -29.71 -41.42 -6.37
C THR A 14 -29.87 -39.93 -6.23
N ILE A 15 -31.03 -39.41 -5.86
CA ILE A 15 -31.26 -37.98 -5.58
C ILE A 15 -30.35 -37.52 -4.43
N GLY A 16 -30.30 -38.29 -3.32
CA GLY A 16 -29.45 -38.01 -2.18
C GLY A 16 -27.96 -37.88 -2.55
N VAL A 17 -27.45 -38.80 -3.37
CA VAL A 17 -26.06 -38.78 -3.85
C VAL A 17 -25.81 -37.55 -4.75
N ILE A 18 -26.72 -37.23 -5.67
CA ILE A 18 -26.59 -36.09 -6.58
C ILE A 18 -26.57 -34.76 -5.76
N VAL A 19 -27.47 -34.61 -4.79
CA VAL A 19 -27.52 -33.45 -3.92
C VAL A 19 -26.25 -33.32 -3.09
N TYR A 20 -25.74 -34.44 -2.54
CA TYR A 20 -24.50 -34.45 -1.76
C TYR A 20 -23.29 -34.06 -2.63
N MET A 21 -23.19 -34.61 -3.86
CA MET A 21 -22.11 -34.25 -4.78
C MET A 21 -22.15 -32.76 -5.19
N ARG A 22 -23.33 -32.23 -5.49
CA ARG A 22 -23.50 -30.80 -5.79
C ARG A 22 -23.09 -29.91 -4.62
N PHE A 23 -23.43 -30.29 -3.40
CA PHE A 23 -23.04 -29.54 -2.20
C PHE A 23 -21.52 -29.54 -1.97
N GLN A 24 -20.87 -30.67 -2.19
CA GLN A 24 -19.41 -30.79 -2.13
C GLN A 24 -18.70 -29.94 -3.22
N GLN A 25 -19.21 -29.96 -4.45
CA GLN A 25 -18.67 -29.16 -5.54
C GLN A 25 -18.81 -27.66 -5.29
N SER A 26 -19.94 -27.21 -4.76
CA SER A 26 -20.17 -25.81 -4.41
C SER A 26 -19.19 -25.32 -3.35
N LYS A 27 -18.87 -26.13 -2.33
CA LYS A 27 -17.87 -25.79 -1.31
C LYS A 27 -16.45 -25.67 -1.89
N LYS A 28 -16.06 -26.58 -2.78
CA LYS A 28 -14.73 -26.52 -3.44
C LYS A 28 -14.59 -25.30 -4.34
N LEU A 29 -15.64 -24.94 -5.08
CA LEU A 29 -15.65 -23.76 -5.94
C LEU A 29 -15.58 -22.47 -5.13
N ALA A 30 -16.33 -22.35 -4.06
CA ALA A 30 -16.30 -21.20 -3.17
C ALA A 30 -14.92 -20.99 -2.52
N ASN A 31 -14.28 -22.07 -2.05
CA ASN A 31 -12.91 -21.97 -1.51
C ASN A 31 -11.89 -21.52 -2.56
N SER A 32 -11.97 -22.04 -3.78
CA SER A 32 -11.07 -21.65 -4.87
C SER A 32 -11.24 -20.17 -5.23
N GLN A 33 -12.47 -19.68 -5.28
CA GLN A 33 -12.74 -18.27 -5.58
C GLN A 33 -12.23 -17.34 -4.50
N SER A 34 -12.34 -17.69 -3.21
CA SER A 34 -11.86 -16.86 -2.10
C SER A 34 -10.34 -16.75 -2.10
N VAL A 35 -9.61 -17.85 -2.34
CA VAL A 35 -8.14 -17.84 -2.42
C VAL A 35 -7.67 -16.95 -3.57
N ILE A 36 -8.25 -17.11 -4.77
CA ILE A 36 -7.90 -16.28 -5.94
C ILE A 36 -8.17 -14.79 -5.67
N LEU A 37 -9.26 -14.45 -4.96
CA LEU A 37 -9.59 -13.08 -4.64
C LEU A 37 -8.60 -12.49 -3.64
N LEU A 38 -8.29 -13.20 -2.55
CA LEU A 38 -7.29 -12.77 -1.57
C LEU A 38 -5.94 -12.50 -2.23
N ASP A 39 -5.51 -13.40 -3.14
CA ASP A 39 -4.28 -13.20 -3.90
C ASP A 39 -4.35 -11.98 -4.82
N LYS A 40 -5.51 -11.73 -5.45
CA LYS A 40 -5.69 -10.53 -6.28
C LYS A 40 -5.66 -9.23 -5.48
N VAL A 41 -6.29 -9.18 -4.32
CA VAL A 41 -6.23 -7.99 -3.44
C VAL A 41 -4.78 -7.74 -3.00
N LYS A 42 -4.08 -8.78 -2.56
CA LYS A 42 -2.66 -8.69 -2.18
C LYS A 42 -1.73 -8.37 -3.35
N SER A 43 -2.10 -8.68 -4.59
CA SER A 43 -1.29 -8.38 -5.77
C SER A 43 -1.31 -6.89 -6.16
N VAL A 44 -2.31 -6.11 -5.70
CA VAL A 44 -2.30 -4.65 -5.75
C VAL A 44 -1.46 -4.16 -4.56
N CYS A 45 -0.12 -4.30 -4.67
CA CYS A 45 0.77 -4.12 -3.51
C CYS A 45 0.76 -2.71 -2.92
N LYS A 46 0.51 -1.66 -3.73
CA LYS A 46 0.59 -0.27 -3.28
C LYS A 46 -0.63 0.51 -3.74
N PHE A 47 -1.33 1.08 -2.80
CA PHE A 47 -2.50 1.93 -3.05
C PHE A 47 -2.16 3.37 -2.62
N ILE A 48 -1.87 4.23 -3.61
CA ILE A 48 -1.59 5.65 -3.39
C ILE A 48 -2.92 6.36 -3.14
N THR A 49 -3.03 7.07 -2.03
CA THR A 49 -4.24 7.82 -1.66
C THR A 49 -4.02 9.32 -1.70
N VAL A 50 -2.80 9.78 -1.38
CA VAL A 50 -2.47 11.19 -1.29
C VAL A 50 -1.14 11.47 -1.98
N GLU A 51 -1.09 12.58 -2.71
CA GLU A 51 0.14 13.12 -3.29
C GLU A 51 0.45 14.47 -2.64
N GLY A 52 1.72 14.71 -2.34
CA GLY A 52 2.21 15.98 -1.81
C GLY A 52 3.33 16.54 -2.67
N ASP A 53 3.22 17.82 -3.05
CA ASP A 53 4.27 18.53 -3.76
C ASP A 53 5.11 19.34 -2.78
N PHE A 54 6.44 19.19 -2.89
CA PHE A 54 7.43 19.90 -2.08
C PHE A 54 8.34 20.71 -2.99
N ALA A 55 8.65 21.93 -2.57
CA ALA A 55 9.64 22.77 -3.20
C ALA A 55 10.56 23.33 -2.10
N GLU A 56 11.77 22.80 -2.01
CA GLU A 56 12.72 23.09 -0.94
C GLU A 56 14.05 23.60 -1.52
N ILE A 57 14.72 24.49 -0.79
CA ILE A 57 16.07 24.93 -1.11
C ILE A 57 17.05 24.16 -0.24
N TYR A 58 17.88 23.35 -0.86
CA TYR A 58 18.88 22.54 -0.18
C TYR A 58 20.29 23.13 -0.38
N HIS A 59 20.99 23.38 0.72
CA HIS A 59 22.36 23.87 0.73
C HIS A 59 23.32 22.71 0.92
N TYR A 60 23.95 22.28 -0.17
CA TYR A 60 24.99 21.26 -0.12
C TYR A 60 26.36 21.90 0.12
N GLN A 61 27.13 21.35 1.05
CA GLN A 61 28.51 21.73 1.27
C GLN A 61 29.34 20.52 1.67
N ASP A 62 30.40 20.25 0.89
CA ASP A 62 31.42 19.25 1.25
C ASP A 62 32.79 19.91 1.43
N VAL A 63 33.52 19.47 2.44
CA VAL A 63 34.79 20.07 2.87
C VAL A 63 35.88 19.01 2.88
N LYS A 64 36.88 19.12 1.99
CA LYS A 64 38.09 18.31 2.01
C LYS A 64 39.25 19.06 2.59
N GLN A 65 39.97 18.43 3.52
CA GLN A 65 41.19 18.96 4.13
C GLN A 65 42.40 18.13 3.65
N LYS A 66 43.46 18.82 3.28
CA LYS A 66 44.75 18.21 2.88
C LYS A 66 45.91 18.82 3.66
N PHE A 67 47.06 18.14 3.66
CA PHE A 67 48.30 18.56 4.34
C PHE A 67 48.08 18.87 5.83
N LEU A 68 47.87 17.84 6.65
CA LEU A 68 47.67 17.95 8.11
C LEU A 68 46.64 19.00 8.50
N LYS A 69 45.56 19.15 7.71
CA LYS A 69 44.45 20.12 7.93
C LYS A 69 44.79 21.60 7.66
N LEU A 70 45.98 21.89 7.09
CA LEU A 70 46.38 23.28 6.82
C LEU A 70 45.69 23.89 5.60
N ILE A 71 45.28 23.04 4.63
CA ILE A 71 44.62 23.52 3.40
C ILE A 71 43.19 22.92 3.37
N THR A 72 42.20 23.81 3.38
CA THR A 72 40.77 23.44 3.31
C THR A 72 40.22 23.84 1.94
N SER A 73 39.64 22.89 1.23
CA SER A 73 38.92 23.12 -0.01
C SER A 73 37.44 22.74 0.15
N LYS A 74 36.55 23.69 -0.17
CA LYS A 74 35.10 23.53 -0.02
C LYS A 74 34.45 23.55 -1.39
N LYS A 75 33.60 22.56 -1.69
CA LYS A 75 32.64 22.63 -2.78
C LYS A 75 31.27 22.90 -2.21
N LYS A 76 30.46 23.66 -2.92
CA LYS A 76 29.13 24.08 -2.49
C LYS A 76 28.16 24.02 -3.66
N ALA A 77 26.93 23.69 -3.39
CA ALA A 77 25.84 23.86 -4.33
C ALA A 77 24.59 24.37 -3.61
N LEU A 78 23.89 25.28 -4.26
CA LEU A 78 22.54 25.65 -3.94
C LEU A 78 21.65 24.92 -4.90
N VAL A 79 20.74 24.11 -4.36
CA VAL A 79 19.90 23.22 -5.17
C VAL A 79 18.45 23.46 -4.80
N VAL A 80 17.61 23.72 -5.79
CA VAL A 80 16.17 23.69 -5.65
C VAL A 80 15.72 22.27 -5.84
N VAL A 81 15.11 21.69 -4.81
CA VAL A 81 14.56 20.34 -4.80
C VAL A 81 13.06 20.44 -5.02
N ASN A 82 12.60 20.04 -6.21
CA ASN A 82 11.18 19.84 -6.47
C ASN A 82 10.89 18.35 -6.27
N ALA A 83 9.97 18.02 -5.39
CA ALA A 83 9.66 16.62 -5.11
C ALA A 83 8.16 16.39 -5.04
N LYS A 84 7.74 15.21 -5.52
CA LYS A 84 6.39 14.69 -5.34
C LYS A 84 6.47 13.43 -4.48
N ALA A 85 5.83 13.48 -3.32
CA ALA A 85 5.72 12.36 -2.41
C ALA A 85 4.37 11.66 -2.60
N TYR A 86 4.41 10.34 -2.67
CA TYR A 86 3.23 9.48 -2.79
C TYR A 86 3.05 8.72 -1.49
N ILE A 87 1.94 9.03 -0.79
CA ILE A 87 1.57 8.42 0.48
C ILE A 87 0.38 7.50 0.25
N GLY A 88 0.36 6.37 0.92
CA GLY A 88 -0.72 5.40 0.78
C GLY A 88 -0.46 4.14 1.58
N PHE A 89 -1.07 3.03 1.15
CA PHE A 89 -1.08 1.77 1.87
C PHE A 89 -0.41 0.67 1.06
N ASP A 90 0.44 -0.11 1.71
CA ASP A 90 0.97 -1.34 1.14
C ASP A 90 -0.03 -2.48 1.41
N LEU A 91 -0.89 -2.75 0.42
CA LEU A 91 -1.94 -3.76 0.54
C LEU A 91 -1.40 -5.19 0.63
N SER A 92 -0.11 -5.42 0.36
CA SER A 92 0.51 -6.73 0.60
C SER A 92 0.58 -7.09 2.09
N LYS A 93 0.54 -6.07 2.96
CA LYS A 93 0.55 -6.21 4.42
C LYS A 93 -0.84 -6.39 5.03
N VAL A 94 -1.90 -6.36 4.22
CA VAL A 94 -3.27 -6.58 4.68
C VAL A 94 -3.45 -8.03 5.10
N GLU A 95 -4.01 -8.24 6.30
CA GLU A 95 -4.34 -9.56 6.80
C GLU A 95 -5.84 -9.82 6.68
N MET A 96 -6.19 -10.83 5.89
CA MET A 96 -7.56 -11.22 5.62
C MET A 96 -7.74 -12.73 5.76
N GLU A 97 -8.88 -13.15 6.32
CA GLU A 97 -9.28 -14.54 6.46
C GLU A 97 -10.63 -14.79 5.81
N ALA A 98 -10.72 -15.84 5.00
CA ALA A 98 -11.95 -16.20 4.29
C ALA A 98 -12.72 -17.30 5.02
N ASN A 99 -13.99 -17.04 5.32
CA ASN A 99 -14.93 -18.05 5.81
C ASN A 99 -15.89 -18.48 4.69
N SER A 100 -15.64 -19.63 4.11
CA SER A 100 -16.43 -20.16 2.99
C SER A 100 -17.86 -20.57 3.38
N ASN A 101 -18.11 -20.88 4.65
CA ASN A 101 -19.45 -21.27 5.11
C ASN A 101 -20.40 -20.08 5.13
N THR A 102 -19.91 -18.93 5.54
CA THR A 102 -20.67 -17.67 5.61
C THR A 102 -20.47 -16.79 4.38
N LYS A 103 -19.56 -17.15 3.47
CA LYS A 103 -19.11 -16.32 2.34
C LYS A 103 -18.66 -14.93 2.81
N THR A 104 -17.87 -14.89 3.87
CA THR A 104 -17.39 -13.64 4.46
C THR A 104 -15.87 -13.64 4.47
N ILE A 105 -15.28 -12.53 4.09
CA ILE A 105 -13.85 -12.24 4.27
C ILE A 105 -13.76 -11.30 5.47
N VAL A 106 -13.01 -11.71 6.50
CA VAL A 106 -12.75 -10.91 7.69
C VAL A 106 -11.43 -10.19 7.49
N LEU A 107 -11.44 -8.86 7.57
CA LEU A 107 -10.27 -8.01 7.54
C LEU A 107 -9.73 -7.87 8.97
N GLN A 108 -8.62 -8.54 9.26
CA GLN A 108 -8.04 -8.60 10.60
C GLN A 108 -7.10 -7.44 10.88
N ASN A 109 -6.32 -7.03 9.87
CA ASN A 109 -5.37 -5.93 9.96
C ASN A 109 -5.32 -5.14 8.66
N PHE A 110 -5.29 -3.80 8.79
CA PHE A 110 -5.06 -2.88 7.69
C PHE A 110 -3.77 -2.08 7.98
N PRO A 111 -2.83 -1.96 7.02
CA PRO A 111 -1.56 -1.30 7.26
C PRO A 111 -1.73 0.19 7.53
N GLU A 112 -0.78 0.77 8.24
CA GLU A 112 -0.70 2.23 8.39
C GLU A 112 -0.25 2.87 7.07
N ALA A 113 -0.59 4.16 6.92
CA ALA A 113 -0.14 4.94 5.77
C ALA A 113 1.38 5.12 5.81
N GLU A 114 2.03 4.88 4.69
CA GLU A 114 3.48 5.02 4.55
C GLU A 114 3.86 5.76 3.26
N VAL A 115 5.09 6.25 3.20
CA VAL A 115 5.66 6.82 1.97
C VAL A 115 5.96 5.68 1.01
N LEU A 116 5.20 5.61 -0.07
CA LEU A 116 5.35 4.57 -1.08
C LEU A 116 6.43 4.91 -2.11
N SER A 117 6.56 6.19 -2.46
CA SER A 117 7.55 6.70 -3.40
C SER A 117 7.79 8.19 -3.18
N ILE A 118 8.99 8.66 -3.54
CA ILE A 118 9.32 10.08 -3.66
C ILE A 118 10.05 10.28 -4.98
N ASP A 119 9.47 11.08 -5.86
CA ASP A 119 10.09 11.51 -7.09
C ASP A 119 10.71 12.87 -6.87
N THR A 120 11.99 13.03 -7.22
CA THR A 120 12.73 14.27 -7.01
C THR A 120 13.35 14.76 -8.30
N THR A 121 13.22 16.07 -8.54
CA THR A 121 13.95 16.79 -9.59
C THR A 121 14.82 17.84 -8.92
N LEU A 122 16.08 17.92 -9.30
CA LEU A 122 17.07 18.82 -8.72
C LEU A 122 17.46 19.88 -9.75
N ASP A 123 17.25 21.15 -9.41
CA ASP A 123 17.70 22.29 -10.22
C ASP A 123 18.87 22.96 -9.51
N TYR A 124 20.04 22.91 -10.13
CA TYR A 124 21.27 23.47 -9.57
C TYR A 124 21.36 24.97 -9.89
N TYR A 125 21.15 25.80 -8.88
CA TYR A 125 21.14 27.26 -9.04
C TYR A 125 22.55 27.88 -8.95
N ASP A 126 23.35 27.44 -7.94
CA ASP A 126 24.74 27.92 -7.77
C ASP A 126 25.62 26.72 -7.39
N LYS A 127 26.53 26.35 -8.29
CA LYS A 127 27.49 25.28 -8.09
C LYS A 127 28.89 25.82 -8.13
N LYS A 128 29.63 25.70 -7.03
CA LYS A 128 31.01 26.16 -6.89
C LYS A 128 31.94 25.02 -6.53
N ASP A 129 32.88 24.74 -7.39
CA ASP A 129 33.95 23.80 -7.14
C ASP A 129 35.00 24.40 -6.19
N GLY A 130 35.55 23.56 -5.30
CA GLY A 130 36.71 23.92 -4.52
C GLY A 130 38.01 23.70 -5.32
N TYR A 131 39.08 24.33 -4.89
CA TYR A 131 40.37 24.25 -5.60
C TYR A 131 40.90 22.80 -5.74
N PHE A 132 40.77 21.98 -4.68
CA PHE A 132 41.09 20.56 -4.66
C PHE A 132 39.88 19.63 -4.46
N ASN A 133 38.67 20.19 -4.51
CA ASN A 133 37.43 19.47 -4.24
C ASN A 133 36.40 19.85 -5.30
N LYS A 134 36.49 19.19 -6.45
CA LYS A 134 35.56 19.38 -7.57
C LYS A 134 34.36 18.44 -7.42
N PHE A 135 33.26 18.81 -8.06
CA PHE A 135 32.10 17.91 -8.17
C PHE A 135 32.40 16.76 -9.13
N GLU A 136 32.16 15.54 -8.67
CA GLU A 136 32.24 14.30 -9.43
C GLU A 136 30.83 13.73 -9.64
N ALA A 137 30.68 12.76 -10.55
CA ALA A 137 29.37 12.14 -10.83
C ALA A 137 28.73 11.51 -9.58
N ASN A 138 29.55 10.89 -8.72
CA ASN A 138 29.08 10.30 -7.46
C ASN A 138 28.48 11.35 -6.52
N ASP A 139 29.06 12.54 -6.46
CA ASP A 139 28.54 13.62 -5.61
C ASP A 139 27.12 14.05 -6.01
N LEU A 140 26.80 13.98 -7.31
CA LEU A 140 25.46 14.31 -7.81
C LEU A 140 24.43 13.23 -7.42
N THR A 141 24.86 11.98 -7.41
CA THR A 141 24.03 10.84 -6.94
C THR A 141 23.80 10.93 -5.43
N ASP A 142 24.84 11.23 -4.66
CA ASP A 142 24.75 11.40 -3.21
C ASP A 142 23.82 12.56 -2.87
N LEU A 143 23.96 13.69 -3.57
CA LEU A 143 23.09 14.85 -3.40
C LEU A 143 21.62 14.53 -3.69
N GLN A 144 21.35 13.70 -4.71
CA GLN A 144 19.98 13.28 -5.01
C GLN A 144 19.40 12.40 -3.88
N ASN A 145 20.20 11.51 -3.31
CA ASN A 145 19.81 10.70 -2.18
C ASN A 145 19.57 11.55 -0.90
N GLU A 146 20.48 12.49 -0.63
CA GLU A 146 20.34 13.43 0.49
C GLU A 146 19.08 14.29 0.34
N ALA A 147 18.78 14.77 -0.86
CA ALA A 147 17.56 15.50 -1.16
C ALA A 147 16.30 14.67 -0.88
N LYS A 148 16.28 13.40 -1.28
CA LYS A 148 15.17 12.47 -0.97
C LYS A 148 14.99 12.29 0.54
N ILE A 149 16.08 12.12 1.27
CA ILE A 149 16.04 11.98 2.73
C ILE A 149 15.49 13.26 3.35
N HIS A 150 15.99 14.43 2.92
CA HIS A 150 15.51 15.71 3.40
C HIS A 150 14.00 15.90 3.21
N ILE A 151 13.48 15.57 2.03
CA ILE A 151 12.03 15.61 1.77
C ILE A 151 11.29 14.59 2.66
N LYS A 152 11.80 13.37 2.79
CA LYS A 152 11.19 12.34 3.65
C LYS A 152 11.04 12.80 5.09
N ASP A 153 12.02 13.53 5.62
CA ASP A 153 12.01 14.06 6.98
C ASP A 153 10.97 15.20 7.14
N LYS A 154 10.57 15.87 6.06
CA LYS A 154 9.54 16.91 6.05
C LYS A 154 8.11 16.38 5.97
N ILE A 155 7.92 15.16 5.43
CA ILE A 155 6.58 14.57 5.24
C ILE A 155 5.77 14.48 6.54
N PRO A 156 6.32 14.07 7.72
CA PRO A 156 5.54 13.98 8.95
C PRO A 156 4.90 15.31 9.38
N GLU A 157 5.56 16.44 9.07
CA GLU A 157 5.09 17.79 9.44
C GLU A 157 4.08 18.36 8.42
N SER A 158 3.96 17.74 7.24
CA SER A 158 3.13 18.23 6.13
C SER A 158 1.63 17.92 6.26
N GLY A 159 1.23 17.05 7.19
CA GLY A 159 -0.15 16.58 7.32
C GLY A 159 -0.57 15.51 6.31
N LEU A 160 0.34 15.03 5.45
CA LEU A 160 0.02 14.04 4.42
C LEU A 160 -0.37 12.68 4.99
N TYR A 161 0.25 12.26 6.11
CA TYR A 161 -0.13 11.02 6.78
C TYR A 161 -1.57 11.07 7.32
N GLN A 162 -1.96 12.21 7.91
CA GLN A 162 -3.31 12.41 8.41
C GLN A 162 -4.33 12.44 7.27
N ALA A 163 -3.98 13.07 6.14
CA ALA A 163 -4.81 13.04 4.95
C ALA A 163 -4.96 11.61 4.41
N ALA A 164 -3.85 10.85 4.29
CA ALA A 164 -3.90 9.46 3.83
C ALA A 164 -4.72 8.56 4.77
N GLN A 165 -4.67 8.80 6.08
CA GLN A 165 -5.45 8.06 7.06
C GLN A 165 -6.96 8.25 6.89
N LYS A 166 -7.41 9.45 6.51
CA LYS A 166 -8.82 9.71 6.20
C LYS A 166 -9.29 8.94 4.96
N GLU A 167 -8.40 8.76 3.99
CA GLU A 167 -8.67 7.99 2.77
C GLU A 167 -8.60 6.46 2.98
N ALA A 168 -8.21 5.98 4.18
CA ALA A 168 -8.13 4.55 4.48
C ALA A 168 -9.49 3.85 4.31
N LEU A 169 -10.56 4.53 4.69
CA LEU A 169 -11.92 4.00 4.54
C LEU A 169 -12.27 3.76 3.06
N GLU A 170 -11.87 4.66 2.17
CA GLU A 170 -12.10 4.49 0.71
C GLU A 170 -11.35 3.27 0.18
N ALA A 171 -10.12 3.02 0.66
CA ALA A 171 -9.36 1.83 0.31
C ALA A 171 -10.07 0.55 0.76
N ILE A 172 -10.65 0.55 1.98
CA ILE A 172 -11.42 -0.58 2.50
C ILE A 172 -12.70 -0.79 1.69
N LEU A 173 -13.42 0.28 1.35
CA LEU A 173 -14.62 0.21 0.51
C LEU A 173 -14.30 -0.30 -0.90
N LEU A 174 -13.13 0.03 -1.44
CA LEU A 174 -12.66 -0.56 -2.70
C LEU A 174 -12.50 -2.07 -2.58
N ILE A 175 -11.87 -2.56 -1.51
CA ILE A 175 -11.74 -4.00 -1.23
C ILE A 175 -13.13 -4.63 -1.08
N GLU A 176 -14.05 -3.99 -0.36
CA GLU A 176 -15.42 -4.47 -0.20
C GLU A 176 -16.13 -4.63 -1.55
N ASN A 177 -16.04 -3.63 -2.42
CA ASN A 177 -16.61 -3.71 -3.76
C ASN A 177 -16.04 -4.89 -4.56
N ILE A 178 -14.71 -5.13 -4.49
CA ILE A 178 -14.07 -6.27 -5.14
C ILE A 178 -14.63 -7.58 -4.58
N VAL A 179 -14.75 -7.70 -3.26
CA VAL A 179 -15.29 -8.86 -2.56
C VAL A 179 -16.73 -9.15 -2.96
N GLN A 180 -17.57 -8.11 -3.08
CA GLN A 180 -18.97 -8.23 -3.49
C GLN A 180 -19.14 -8.76 -4.92
N THR A 181 -18.19 -8.52 -5.83
CA THR A 181 -18.25 -9.02 -7.22
C THR A 181 -18.35 -10.55 -7.30
N ILE A 182 -17.84 -11.26 -6.31
CA ILE A 182 -17.91 -12.73 -6.25
C ILE A 182 -19.05 -13.23 -5.32
N GLY A 183 -19.94 -12.33 -4.88
CA GLY A 183 -21.08 -12.65 -4.00
C GLY A 183 -20.66 -12.94 -2.55
N TRP A 184 -19.52 -12.37 -2.10
CA TRP A 184 -19.04 -12.45 -0.73
C TRP A 184 -19.25 -11.11 0.00
N LYS A 185 -19.08 -11.12 1.32
CA LYS A 185 -19.14 -9.91 2.16
C LYS A 185 -17.77 -9.66 2.78
N LEU A 186 -17.40 -8.40 2.93
CA LEU A 186 -16.27 -7.98 3.74
C LEU A 186 -16.74 -7.63 5.15
N ASP A 187 -16.07 -8.16 6.16
CA ASP A 187 -16.25 -7.80 7.56
C ASP A 187 -14.98 -7.11 8.05
N TYR A 188 -15.07 -5.82 8.34
CA TYR A 188 -13.99 -5.00 8.88
C TYR A 188 -14.34 -4.42 10.26
N GLY A 189 -15.37 -4.95 10.92
CA GLY A 189 -15.82 -4.50 12.24
C GLY A 189 -14.80 -4.66 13.38
N SER A 190 -13.75 -5.48 13.16
CA SER A 190 -12.65 -5.64 14.12
C SER A 190 -11.58 -4.53 14.02
N LEU A 191 -11.57 -3.75 12.93
CA LEU A 191 -10.64 -2.65 12.76
C LEU A 191 -11.10 -1.47 13.60
N LYS A 192 -10.21 -0.97 14.47
CA LYS A 192 -10.40 0.31 15.16
C LYS A 192 -10.09 1.45 14.17
N ILE A 193 -10.95 1.64 13.19
CA ILE A 193 -10.93 2.85 12.39
C ILE A 193 -11.50 3.93 13.30
N GLU A 194 -10.67 4.88 13.73
CA GLU A 194 -11.15 6.06 14.46
C GLU A 194 -12.07 6.86 13.54
N ASP A 195 -13.36 6.56 13.65
CA ASP A 195 -14.42 7.27 12.97
C ASP A 195 -14.61 8.62 13.69
N LYS A 196 -13.70 9.57 13.44
CA LYS A 196 -13.79 10.93 14.00
C LYS A 196 -14.78 11.83 13.26
N ASP A 197 -15.38 11.34 12.18
CA ASP A 197 -16.22 12.15 11.29
C ASP A 197 -17.70 11.71 11.19
N GLN A 198 -18.23 10.92 12.13
CA GLN A 198 -19.71 10.67 12.18
C GLN A 198 -20.54 11.92 12.52
N ASN A 199 -19.91 13.05 12.87
CA ASN A 199 -20.61 14.28 13.26
C ASN A 199 -20.77 15.31 12.13
N LEU A 200 -20.52 14.97 10.87
CA LEU A 200 -20.68 15.92 9.75
C LEU A 200 -21.86 15.60 8.82
N LEU A 201 -22.71 14.64 9.16
CA LEU A 201 -23.91 14.26 8.39
C LEU A 201 -25.21 14.33 9.22
N GLU A 202 -25.29 15.18 10.25
CA GLU A 202 -26.57 15.62 10.83
C GLU A 202 -26.88 17.09 10.48
#